data_dc088dfd6e682587e0cb28f15c903435
#
_entry.id   dc088dfd6e682587e0cb28f15c903435
#
_cell.length_a   1.000
_cell.length_b   1.000
_cell.length_c   1.000
_cell.angle_alpha   90.00
_cell.angle_beta   90.00
_cell.angle_gamma   90.00
#
_symmetry.space_group_name_H-M   'P 1'
#
loop_
_entity.id
_entity.type
_entity.pdbx_description
1 polymer ?
#
loop_
_entity_poly.entity_id
_entity_poly.type
_entity_poly.pdbx_seq_one_letter_code
_entity_poly.pdbx_strand_id
1 'polypeptide(L)'
;MQNPSNMNSTTTTSTSTMLSSGFSFLRIMPELQTLEILLATSIFIAIHSIRQSKKQGLAVWPFIGMLPSLLLALRHDMYEWITKVLNERGGTFAFKGPWFTNLQCVVTSDPRNLEHLLKTKFTSFPKGPYFRNTVQDLLGDGIFSADDETWRKQRKAASLEFHSAEFRSLTARSLVELVHSRLLPVLESARQTNTPVDLQDVLLRLTFDNVCMLAFGIDPGCLRPGLPDIPFAHAFEEATEATIIRFVTPTAIWKALRFADLSNERRLRRSLRQVDEFAYNVIDTRKKELQLEEASGTNTRSDLLTVFMRLRDENDQPYSDKFLRDICVNFILAGRDTSSVALAWFFWLLNKNPEVEAKIVDEIRRIVKERGESEKEGEELIFRPEEVKKMEYLQAALSEALRLYPSVPVDHKEVVEDEVFPDGTVLKKGTKVIYAMYSMGRMESIWGKDCREYKPERWLRDGRFMSESAYKFTAFNGGPRLCLGKDFAYYQMKFAASSILYRYHVKVVDKHPIAPKLALTMYMKYGLKVTLTKRD
;
A
#
# COMPACT_ATOMS: atom_id res chain seq x y z
N MET A 1 -43.71 30.98 -88.01
CA MET A 1 -44.16 30.10 -89.09
C MET A 1 -44.16 28.68 -88.60
N GLN A 2 -45.33 28.14 -88.43
CA GLN A 2 -45.77 26.75 -88.57
C GLN A 2 -45.21 25.69 -87.60
N ASN A 3 -46.09 25.30 -86.77
CA ASN A 3 -46.46 23.96 -86.34
C ASN A 3 -46.63 23.01 -87.53
N PRO A 4 -46.81 21.66 -87.46
CA PRO A 4 -47.30 20.87 -86.32
C PRO A 4 -46.78 19.38 -86.29
N SER A 5 -47.24 18.74 -85.21
CA SER A 5 -47.95 17.44 -85.12
C SER A 5 -47.21 16.11 -85.00
N ASN A 6 -47.60 15.48 -83.87
CA ASN A 6 -48.05 14.07 -83.76
C ASN A 6 -47.06 12.92 -83.92
N MET A 7 -46.97 11.97 -83.13
CA MET A 7 -47.85 10.98 -82.56
C MET A 7 -47.07 9.90 -81.74
N ASN A 8 -47.60 9.55 -80.59
CA ASN A 8 -47.79 8.19 -80.08
C ASN A 8 -46.67 7.15 -80.20
N SER A 9 -46.29 6.45 -79.26
CA SER A 9 -46.96 5.56 -78.27
C SER A 9 -45.95 4.65 -77.62
N THR A 10 -46.22 4.39 -76.32
CA THR A 10 -45.98 3.14 -75.61
C THR A 10 -44.60 2.50 -75.64
N THR A 11 -43.98 2.52 -74.41
CA THR A 11 -43.86 1.27 -73.62
C THR A 11 -43.34 1.60 -72.24
N THR A 12 -44.25 1.71 -71.27
CA THR A 12 -44.04 1.37 -69.92
C THR A 12 -43.86 -0.13 -69.77
N THR A 13 -42.78 -0.60 -69.19
CA THR A 13 -42.67 -1.80 -68.34
C THR A 13 -41.20 -2.23 -68.32
N SER A 14 -40.57 -2.02 -67.15
CA SER A 14 -39.61 -2.94 -66.54
C SER A 14 -38.72 -2.33 -65.41
N THR A 15 -39.27 -1.41 -64.62
CA THR A 15 -38.55 -0.93 -63.46
C THR A 15 -39.24 -1.22 -62.09
N SER A 16 -40.35 -1.98 -62.12
CA SER A 16 -41.08 -2.32 -60.87
C SER A 16 -40.79 -3.72 -60.30
N THR A 17 -39.97 -4.54 -61.01
CA THR A 17 -39.67 -5.91 -60.56
C THR A 17 -38.33 -6.08 -59.82
N MET A 18 -37.44 -5.11 -59.88
CA MET A 18 -36.18 -5.19 -59.10
C MET A 18 -36.27 -4.57 -57.69
N LEU A 19 -37.24 -3.74 -57.40
CA LEU A 19 -37.46 -3.18 -56.06
C LEU A 19 -38.32 -4.09 -55.18
N SER A 20 -39.05 -5.05 -55.75
CA SER A 20 -39.87 -6.00 -54.97
C SER A 20 -39.04 -7.19 -54.41
N SER A 21 -37.93 -7.55 -55.06
CA SER A 21 -37.05 -8.63 -54.58
C SER A 21 -36.17 -8.20 -53.41
N GLY A 22 -35.77 -6.90 -53.33
CA GLY A 22 -35.01 -6.34 -52.21
C GLY A 22 -35.85 -6.21 -50.94
N PHE A 23 -37.14 -5.90 -51.06
CA PHE A 23 -38.06 -5.81 -49.93
C PHE A 23 -38.52 -7.18 -49.40
N SER A 24 -38.52 -8.22 -50.23
CA SER A 24 -38.79 -9.61 -49.77
C SER A 24 -37.63 -10.16 -48.92
N PHE A 25 -36.37 -9.80 -49.20
CA PHE A 25 -35.24 -10.24 -48.40
C PHE A 25 -35.22 -9.57 -46.99
N LEU A 26 -35.70 -8.33 -46.91
CA LEU A 26 -35.87 -7.63 -45.65
C LEU A 26 -37.11 -8.11 -44.85
N ARG A 27 -38.06 -8.79 -45.50
CA ARG A 27 -39.23 -9.38 -44.83
C ARG A 27 -39.01 -10.83 -44.34
N ILE A 28 -37.97 -11.50 -44.83
CA ILE A 28 -37.59 -12.85 -44.33
C ILE A 28 -36.69 -12.76 -43.08
N MET A 29 -36.12 -11.59 -42.77
CA MET A 29 -35.33 -11.38 -41.56
C MET A 29 -36.09 -11.29 -40.24
N PRO A 30 -37.38 -11.02 -40.14
CA PRO A 30 -38.06 -11.00 -38.83
C PRO A 30 -38.53 -12.35 -38.30
N GLU A 31 -38.37 -13.42 -39.07
CA GLU A 31 -38.75 -14.76 -38.61
C GLU A 31 -37.57 -15.73 -38.43
N LEU A 32 -36.36 -15.35 -38.67
CA LEU A 32 -35.21 -15.94 -38.01
C LEU A 32 -35.36 -15.61 -36.52
N GLN A 33 -35.95 -16.56 -35.84
CA GLN A 33 -36.60 -16.43 -34.57
C GLN A 33 -35.59 -15.80 -33.62
N THR A 34 -36.01 -14.77 -32.90
CA THR A 34 -35.24 -14.13 -31.81
C THR A 34 -34.55 -15.18 -30.91
N LEU A 35 -35.14 -16.38 -30.84
CA LEU A 35 -34.60 -17.54 -30.15
C LEU A 35 -33.32 -18.10 -30.80
N GLU A 36 -33.24 -18.19 -32.13
CA GLU A 36 -32.04 -18.70 -32.83
C GLU A 36 -30.87 -17.71 -32.78
N ILE A 37 -31.15 -16.42 -32.85
CA ILE A 37 -30.16 -15.37 -32.67
C ILE A 37 -29.65 -15.37 -31.23
N LEU A 38 -30.53 -15.50 -30.24
CA LEU A 38 -30.18 -15.61 -28.84
C LEU A 38 -29.36 -16.88 -28.56
N LEU A 39 -29.74 -18.01 -29.16
CA LEU A 39 -29.02 -19.27 -29.00
C LEU A 39 -27.64 -19.20 -29.66
N ALA A 40 -27.54 -18.71 -30.90
CA ALA A 40 -26.26 -18.53 -31.60
C ALA A 40 -25.33 -17.56 -30.84
N THR A 41 -25.88 -16.45 -30.37
CA THR A 41 -25.14 -15.49 -29.52
C THR A 41 -24.67 -16.13 -28.23
N SER A 42 -25.53 -16.92 -27.57
CA SER A 42 -25.19 -17.63 -26.33
C SER A 42 -24.09 -18.66 -26.55
N ILE A 43 -24.16 -19.43 -27.65
CA ILE A 43 -23.14 -20.42 -28.03
C ILE A 43 -21.82 -19.71 -28.36
N PHE A 44 -21.85 -18.64 -29.15
CA PHE A 44 -20.66 -17.83 -29.46
C PHE A 44 -20.01 -17.30 -28.20
N ILE A 45 -20.80 -16.72 -27.30
CA ILE A 45 -20.36 -16.19 -26.02
C ILE A 45 -19.76 -17.31 -25.14
N ALA A 46 -20.39 -18.49 -25.09
CA ALA A 46 -19.87 -19.65 -24.34
C ALA A 46 -18.53 -20.13 -24.92
N ILE A 47 -18.44 -20.30 -26.25
CA ILE A 47 -17.20 -20.70 -26.93
C ILE A 47 -16.10 -19.65 -26.71
N HIS A 48 -16.42 -18.38 -26.83
CA HIS A 48 -15.48 -17.28 -26.59
C HIS A 48 -14.97 -17.31 -25.13
N SER A 49 -15.87 -17.46 -24.17
CA SER A 49 -15.54 -17.55 -22.74
C SER A 49 -14.63 -18.76 -22.45
N ILE A 50 -14.96 -19.95 -22.99
CA ILE A 50 -14.14 -21.16 -22.85
C ILE A 50 -12.74 -20.96 -23.46
N ARG A 51 -12.65 -20.39 -24.67
CA ARG A 51 -11.35 -20.08 -25.31
C ARG A 51 -10.54 -19.09 -24.50
N GLN A 52 -11.15 -18.02 -23.98
CA GLN A 52 -10.49 -17.05 -23.13
C GLN A 52 -10.07 -17.67 -21.80
N SER A 53 -10.91 -18.49 -21.18
CA SER A 53 -10.58 -19.19 -19.94
C SER A 53 -9.39 -20.15 -20.13
N LYS A 54 -9.35 -20.91 -21.23
CA LYS A 54 -8.19 -21.76 -21.58
C LYS A 54 -6.92 -20.94 -21.80
N LYS A 55 -7.02 -19.81 -22.52
CA LYS A 55 -5.87 -18.92 -22.78
C LYS A 55 -5.37 -18.26 -21.50
N GLN A 56 -6.25 -17.80 -20.63
CA GLN A 56 -5.92 -17.11 -19.38
C GLN A 56 -5.74 -18.07 -18.20
N GLY A 57 -6.27 -19.33 -18.29
CA GLY A 57 -6.34 -20.35 -17.24
C GLY A 57 -7.14 -19.95 -15.99
N LEU A 58 -7.92 -18.89 -16.14
CA LEU A 58 -8.89 -18.43 -15.15
C LEU A 58 -10.25 -18.33 -15.83
N ALA A 59 -11.34 -18.55 -15.08
CA ALA A 59 -12.68 -18.39 -15.60
C ALA A 59 -12.92 -16.94 -16.04
N VAL A 60 -13.07 -16.74 -17.34
CA VAL A 60 -13.42 -15.44 -17.94
C VAL A 60 -14.86 -15.51 -18.41
N TRP A 61 -15.75 -14.87 -17.67
CA TRP A 61 -17.17 -14.85 -18.01
C TRP A 61 -17.48 -13.80 -19.08
N PRO A 62 -18.48 -14.04 -19.93
CA PRO A 62 -18.96 -13.04 -20.88
C PRO A 62 -19.33 -11.74 -20.16
N PHE A 63 -19.08 -10.59 -20.76
CA PHE A 63 -19.39 -9.23 -20.29
C PHE A 63 -18.77 -8.86 -18.95
N ILE A 64 -18.75 -9.76 -17.96
CA ILE A 64 -18.28 -9.49 -16.59
C ILE A 64 -16.83 -9.93 -16.33
N GLY A 65 -16.20 -10.62 -17.31
CA GLY A 65 -14.79 -10.99 -17.23
C GLY A 65 -14.46 -11.89 -16.04
N MET A 66 -13.44 -11.54 -15.28
CA MET A 66 -13.00 -12.23 -14.06
C MET A 66 -13.63 -11.67 -12.76
N LEU A 67 -14.63 -10.77 -12.88
CA LEU A 67 -15.26 -10.15 -11.70
C LEU A 67 -15.81 -11.17 -10.69
N PRO A 68 -16.45 -12.29 -11.06
CA PRO A 68 -16.90 -13.28 -10.07
C PRO A 68 -15.74 -13.85 -9.23
N SER A 69 -14.61 -14.14 -9.86
CA SER A 69 -13.41 -14.61 -9.16
C SER A 69 -12.85 -13.56 -8.21
N LEU A 70 -12.84 -12.29 -8.63
CA LEU A 70 -12.41 -11.17 -7.78
C LEU A 70 -13.36 -11.00 -6.56
N LEU A 71 -14.67 -11.03 -6.76
CA LEU A 71 -15.64 -10.89 -5.67
C LEU A 71 -15.52 -12.03 -4.65
N LEU A 72 -15.31 -13.25 -5.14
CA LEU A 72 -15.06 -14.40 -4.28
C LEU A 72 -13.75 -14.24 -3.50
N ALA A 73 -12.68 -13.78 -4.16
CA ALA A 73 -11.39 -13.52 -3.54
C ALA A 73 -11.49 -12.42 -2.46
N LEU A 74 -12.19 -11.32 -2.73
CA LEU A 74 -12.44 -10.25 -1.76
C LEU A 74 -13.21 -10.72 -0.51
N ARG A 75 -14.08 -11.75 -0.67
CA ARG A 75 -14.86 -12.31 0.43
C ARG A 75 -14.05 -13.25 1.33
N HIS A 76 -13.03 -13.91 0.80
CA HIS A 76 -12.18 -14.87 1.51
C HIS A 76 -10.79 -14.30 1.80
N ASP A 77 -9.88 -14.42 0.85
CA ASP A 77 -8.50 -13.90 0.92
C ASP A 77 -8.00 -13.54 -0.49
N MET A 78 -8.02 -12.24 -0.78
CA MET A 78 -7.60 -11.71 -2.07
C MET A 78 -6.09 -11.94 -2.32
N TYR A 79 -5.27 -11.82 -1.28
CA TYR A 79 -3.81 -11.93 -1.42
C TYR A 79 -3.38 -13.37 -1.72
N GLU A 80 -3.99 -14.35 -1.04
CA GLU A 80 -3.74 -15.77 -1.33
C GLU A 80 -4.30 -16.18 -2.68
N TRP A 81 -5.47 -15.65 -3.10
CA TRP A 81 -5.99 -15.88 -4.44
C TRP A 81 -5.03 -15.36 -5.53
N ILE A 82 -4.52 -14.12 -5.40
CA ILE A 82 -3.52 -13.58 -6.33
C ILE A 82 -2.27 -14.46 -6.35
N THR A 83 -1.79 -14.89 -5.18
CA THR A 83 -0.61 -15.76 -5.05
C THR A 83 -0.80 -17.07 -5.79
N LYS A 84 -1.95 -17.72 -5.60
CA LYS A 84 -2.30 -18.97 -6.31
C LYS A 84 -2.26 -18.78 -7.83
N VAL A 85 -2.93 -17.72 -8.32
CA VAL A 85 -2.99 -17.43 -9.76
C VAL A 85 -1.59 -17.17 -10.33
N LEU A 86 -0.77 -16.39 -9.64
CA LEU A 86 0.61 -16.08 -10.06
C LEU A 86 1.47 -17.35 -10.11
N ASN A 87 1.36 -18.24 -9.12
CA ASN A 87 2.06 -19.54 -9.13
C ASN A 87 1.65 -20.40 -10.32
N GLU A 88 0.35 -20.50 -10.61
CA GLU A 88 -0.17 -21.29 -11.73
C GLU A 88 0.20 -20.68 -13.10
N ARG A 89 0.54 -19.38 -13.14
CA ARG A 89 0.83 -18.63 -14.36
C ARG A 89 2.30 -18.27 -14.57
N GLY A 90 3.19 -18.82 -13.77
CA GLY A 90 4.62 -18.56 -13.91
C GLY A 90 5.04 -17.13 -13.53
N GLY A 91 4.27 -16.47 -12.68
CA GLY A 91 4.63 -15.17 -12.09
C GLY A 91 3.95 -13.95 -12.68
N THR A 92 3.21 -14.08 -13.80
CA THR A 92 2.49 -12.93 -14.43
C THR A 92 1.16 -13.37 -15.04
N PHE A 93 0.11 -12.59 -14.86
CA PHE A 93 -1.18 -12.80 -15.52
C PHE A 93 -1.89 -11.48 -15.84
N ALA A 94 -2.75 -11.51 -16.86
CA ALA A 94 -3.63 -10.39 -17.18
C ALA A 94 -5.00 -10.59 -16.53
N PHE A 95 -5.41 -9.67 -15.68
CA PHE A 95 -6.75 -9.60 -15.13
C PHE A 95 -7.69 -8.87 -16.10
N LYS A 96 -8.78 -9.51 -16.48
CA LYS A 96 -9.82 -8.94 -17.33
C LYS A 96 -11.05 -8.62 -16.51
N GLY A 97 -11.30 -7.35 -16.28
CA GLY A 97 -12.53 -6.86 -15.65
C GLY A 97 -13.75 -6.91 -16.59
N PRO A 98 -14.91 -6.44 -16.14
CA PRO A 98 -16.10 -6.30 -16.98
C PRO A 98 -15.84 -5.42 -18.21
N TRP A 99 -16.56 -5.71 -19.31
CA TRP A 99 -16.49 -4.89 -20.51
C TRP A 99 -16.87 -3.44 -20.22
N PHE A 100 -16.30 -2.51 -20.97
CA PHE A 100 -16.51 -1.07 -20.79
C PHE A 100 -16.12 -0.52 -19.41
N THR A 101 -15.38 -1.30 -18.62
CA THR A 101 -14.82 -0.83 -17.36
C THR A 101 -13.29 -0.69 -17.48
N ASN A 102 -12.73 0.06 -16.54
CA ASN A 102 -11.28 0.22 -16.43
C ASN A 102 -10.63 -0.75 -15.44
N LEU A 103 -11.29 -1.85 -15.07
CA LEU A 103 -10.77 -2.88 -14.18
C LEU A 103 -9.86 -3.90 -14.87
N GLN A 104 -9.09 -3.48 -15.88
CA GLN A 104 -8.12 -4.35 -16.55
C GLN A 104 -6.72 -4.00 -16.11
N CYS A 105 -5.91 -5.01 -15.79
CA CYS A 105 -4.51 -4.82 -15.40
C CYS A 105 -3.68 -6.07 -15.67
N VAL A 106 -2.36 -5.89 -15.67
CA VAL A 106 -1.39 -6.99 -15.60
C VAL A 106 -0.88 -7.07 -14.18
N VAL A 107 -0.90 -8.26 -13.59
CA VAL A 107 -0.38 -8.53 -12.25
C VAL A 107 0.89 -9.36 -12.40
N THR A 108 1.98 -8.92 -11.76
CA THR A 108 3.26 -9.63 -11.82
C THR A 108 3.90 -9.77 -10.45
N SER A 109 4.67 -10.86 -10.29
CA SER A 109 5.57 -11.13 -9.16
C SER A 109 6.98 -11.53 -9.62
N ASP A 110 7.27 -11.43 -10.91
CA ASP A 110 8.59 -11.80 -11.48
C ASP A 110 9.62 -10.70 -11.15
N PRO A 111 10.73 -11.03 -10.43
CA PRO A 111 11.78 -10.07 -10.09
C PRO A 111 12.40 -9.37 -11.30
N ARG A 112 12.45 -10.02 -12.47
CA ARG A 112 12.98 -9.44 -13.72
C ARG A 112 12.06 -8.34 -14.23
N ASN A 113 10.75 -8.58 -14.19
CA ASN A 113 9.74 -7.58 -14.55
C ASN A 113 9.79 -6.39 -13.58
N LEU A 114 10.02 -6.65 -12.27
CA LEU A 114 10.15 -5.59 -11.29
C LEU A 114 11.41 -4.74 -11.51
N GLU A 115 12.55 -5.35 -11.80
CA GLU A 115 13.75 -4.59 -12.16
C GLU A 115 13.53 -3.75 -13.43
N HIS A 116 12.84 -4.31 -14.43
CA HIS A 116 12.49 -3.61 -15.66
C HIS A 116 11.64 -2.37 -15.38
N LEU A 117 10.52 -2.51 -14.66
CA LEU A 117 9.59 -1.40 -14.41
C LEU A 117 10.07 -0.40 -13.33
N LEU A 118 10.89 -0.84 -12.35
CA LEU A 118 11.32 0.04 -11.26
C LEU A 118 12.69 0.71 -11.51
N LYS A 119 13.50 0.17 -12.45
CA LYS A 119 14.86 0.66 -12.70
C LYS A 119 15.10 0.91 -14.18
N THR A 120 15.08 -0.16 -15.01
CA THR A 120 15.56 -0.12 -16.39
C THR A 120 14.71 0.80 -17.26
N LYS A 121 13.39 0.74 -17.13
CA LYS A 121 12.40 1.53 -17.87
C LYS A 121 11.55 2.40 -16.94
N PHE A 122 12.16 2.92 -15.87
CA PHE A 122 11.45 3.67 -14.82
C PHE A 122 10.54 4.78 -15.35
N THR A 123 10.98 5.52 -16.38
CA THR A 123 10.23 6.63 -16.97
C THR A 123 9.01 6.16 -17.77
N SER A 124 9.04 4.94 -18.32
CA SER A 124 7.90 4.34 -19.04
C SER A 124 6.82 3.81 -18.10
N PHE A 125 7.10 3.78 -16.77
CA PHE A 125 6.20 3.26 -15.74
C PHE A 125 5.98 4.24 -14.57
N PRO A 126 5.34 5.41 -14.80
CA PRO A 126 4.90 6.31 -13.72
C PRO A 126 3.80 5.68 -12.86
N LYS A 127 3.35 6.40 -11.83
CA LYS A 127 2.11 6.08 -11.10
C LYS A 127 0.89 6.20 -12.01
N GLY A 128 0.90 7.18 -12.87
CA GLY A 128 -0.08 7.42 -13.92
C GLY A 128 -1.40 8.02 -13.45
N PRO A 129 -2.23 8.48 -14.40
CA PRO A 129 -3.47 9.19 -14.10
C PRO A 129 -4.51 8.32 -13.38
N TYR A 130 -4.56 7.01 -13.65
CA TYR A 130 -5.51 6.13 -12.93
C TYR A 130 -5.23 6.08 -11.44
N PHE A 131 -3.98 5.84 -11.05
CA PHE A 131 -3.59 5.83 -9.64
C PHE A 131 -3.85 7.18 -8.98
N ARG A 132 -3.34 8.27 -9.59
CA ARG A 132 -3.51 9.63 -9.07
C ARG A 132 -4.99 9.95 -8.82
N ASN A 133 -5.85 9.74 -9.82
CA ASN A 133 -7.29 10.00 -9.68
C ASN A 133 -7.96 9.17 -8.58
N THR A 134 -7.51 7.94 -8.38
CA THR A 134 -8.09 7.04 -7.38
C THR A 134 -7.77 7.49 -5.96
N VAL A 135 -6.52 7.94 -5.72
CA VAL A 135 -6.03 8.32 -4.38
C VAL A 135 -6.09 9.82 -4.11
N GLN A 136 -6.51 10.65 -5.07
CA GLN A 136 -6.43 12.12 -5.05
C GLN A 136 -7.02 12.75 -3.80
N ASP A 137 -8.17 12.25 -3.32
CA ASP A 137 -8.84 12.85 -2.17
C ASP A 137 -8.06 12.64 -0.86
N LEU A 138 -7.37 11.52 -0.72
CA LEU A 138 -6.57 11.22 0.47
C LEU A 138 -5.13 11.72 0.33
N LEU A 139 -4.42 11.35 -0.73
CA LEU A 139 -2.99 11.58 -0.88
C LEU A 139 -2.65 12.85 -1.68
N GLY A 140 -3.63 13.44 -2.37
CA GLY A 140 -3.44 14.64 -3.16
C GLY A 140 -2.29 14.52 -4.18
N ASP A 141 -1.48 15.57 -4.27
CA ASP A 141 -0.30 15.64 -5.12
C ASP A 141 1.00 15.33 -4.32
N GLY A 142 0.88 14.55 -3.23
CA GLY A 142 2.00 14.13 -2.41
C GLY A 142 2.90 13.09 -3.06
N ILE A 143 4.01 12.75 -2.39
CA ILE A 143 5.12 11.94 -2.91
C ILE A 143 4.71 10.55 -3.43
N PHE A 144 3.63 9.96 -2.92
CA PHE A 144 3.16 8.65 -3.36
C PHE A 144 2.39 8.69 -4.68
N SER A 145 1.69 9.79 -4.96
CA SER A 145 0.84 9.96 -6.15
C SER A 145 1.51 10.77 -7.26
N ALA A 146 2.44 11.67 -6.89
CA ALA A 146 3.14 12.52 -7.84
C ALA A 146 4.07 11.75 -8.79
N ASP A 147 4.20 12.25 -10.01
CA ASP A 147 5.13 11.78 -11.03
C ASP A 147 6.09 12.92 -11.45
N ASP A 148 7.06 12.60 -12.27
CA ASP A 148 7.97 13.51 -12.95
C ASP A 148 8.64 14.54 -12.03
N GLU A 149 8.60 15.81 -12.38
CA GLU A 149 9.31 16.88 -11.69
C GLU A 149 8.72 17.15 -10.29
N THR A 150 7.41 17.09 -10.13
CA THR A 150 6.75 17.25 -8.83
C THR A 150 7.23 16.20 -7.84
N TRP A 151 7.31 14.94 -8.28
CA TRP A 151 7.86 13.86 -7.46
C TRP A 151 9.35 14.07 -7.17
N ARG A 152 10.16 14.46 -8.17
CA ARG A 152 11.61 14.67 -7.99
C ARG A 152 11.92 15.77 -6.97
N LYS A 153 11.20 16.89 -7.02
CA LYS A 153 11.34 18.01 -6.06
C LYS A 153 11.02 17.56 -4.64
N GLN A 154 9.88 16.92 -4.44
CA GLN A 154 9.48 16.39 -3.12
C GLN A 154 10.49 15.36 -2.60
N ARG A 155 10.89 14.43 -3.47
CA ARG A 155 11.87 13.40 -3.14
C ARG A 155 13.21 13.97 -2.71
N LYS A 156 13.72 14.96 -3.44
CA LYS A 156 14.98 15.62 -3.14
C LYS A 156 14.93 16.32 -1.79
N ALA A 157 13.89 17.11 -1.53
CA ALA A 157 13.71 17.82 -0.27
C ALA A 157 13.65 16.85 0.93
N ALA A 158 12.79 15.83 0.84
CA ALA A 158 12.67 14.83 1.90
C ALA A 158 13.97 14.04 2.12
N SER A 159 14.71 13.71 1.04
CA SER A 159 15.96 12.95 1.13
C SER A 159 17.04 13.68 1.92
N LEU A 160 17.13 14.99 1.77
CA LEU A 160 18.11 15.81 2.52
C LEU A 160 17.84 15.71 4.03
N GLU A 161 16.57 15.80 4.44
CA GLU A 161 16.19 15.72 5.84
C GLU A 161 16.44 14.33 6.43
N PHE A 162 15.96 13.27 5.79
CA PHE A 162 16.16 11.89 6.28
C PHE A 162 17.61 11.46 6.42
N HIS A 163 18.54 12.06 5.68
CA HIS A 163 19.97 11.78 5.77
C HIS A 163 20.74 12.71 6.71
N SER A 164 20.08 13.71 7.30
CA SER A 164 20.73 14.65 8.23
C SER A 164 21.16 13.96 9.53
N ALA A 165 22.23 14.47 10.15
CA ALA A 165 22.65 14.00 11.48
C ALA A 165 21.65 14.40 12.56
N GLU A 166 21.01 15.56 12.37
CA GLU A 166 19.98 16.08 13.28
C GLU A 166 18.76 15.17 13.31
N PHE A 167 18.23 14.76 12.15
CA PHE A 167 17.12 13.83 12.06
C PHE A 167 17.42 12.50 12.77
N ARG A 168 18.64 11.94 12.59
CA ARG A 168 19.04 10.71 13.30
C ARG A 168 19.10 10.88 14.81
N SER A 169 19.69 12.00 15.29
CA SER A 169 19.75 12.30 16.72
C SER A 169 18.37 12.49 17.33
N LEU A 170 17.50 13.23 16.61
CA LEU A 170 16.13 13.47 17.02
C LEU A 170 15.34 12.16 17.09
N THR A 171 15.49 11.29 16.08
CA THR A 171 14.87 9.96 16.06
C THR A 171 15.27 9.14 17.29
N ALA A 172 16.55 9.11 17.65
CA ALA A 172 17.00 8.35 18.79
C ALA A 172 16.37 8.88 20.10
N ARG A 173 16.36 10.20 20.29
CA ARG A 173 15.76 10.83 21.48
C ARG A 173 14.26 10.62 21.57
N SER A 174 13.53 10.85 20.47
CA SER A 174 12.08 10.66 20.41
C SER A 174 11.69 9.22 20.71
N LEU A 175 12.41 8.24 20.17
CA LEU A 175 12.13 6.84 20.43
C LEU A 175 12.41 6.43 21.86
N VAL A 176 13.48 6.94 22.48
CA VAL A 176 13.74 6.71 23.91
C VAL A 176 12.57 7.22 24.74
N GLU A 177 12.15 8.48 24.53
CA GLU A 177 11.01 9.06 25.23
C GLU A 177 9.73 8.25 25.02
N LEU A 178 9.35 7.99 23.77
CA LEU A 178 8.10 7.32 23.43
C LEU A 178 8.07 5.86 23.94
N VAL A 179 9.18 5.15 23.86
CA VAL A 179 9.23 3.75 24.31
C VAL A 179 9.27 3.67 25.84
N HIS A 180 10.17 4.40 26.48
CA HIS A 180 10.39 4.26 27.94
C HIS A 180 9.35 5.03 28.75
N SER A 181 8.98 6.24 28.36
CA SER A 181 8.03 7.06 29.12
C SER A 181 6.56 6.77 28.80
N ARG A 182 6.25 6.06 27.68
CA ARG A 182 4.86 5.83 27.26
C ARG A 182 4.54 4.36 26.92
N LEU A 183 5.27 3.73 26.00
CA LEU A 183 4.98 2.37 25.56
C LEU A 183 5.11 1.36 26.69
N LEU A 184 6.27 1.32 27.35
CA LEU A 184 6.54 0.37 28.42
C LEU A 184 5.60 0.57 29.63
N PRO A 185 5.29 1.78 30.10
CA PRO A 185 4.27 2.00 31.12
C PRO A 185 2.87 1.51 30.74
N VAL A 186 2.44 1.70 29.48
CA VAL A 186 1.15 1.17 28.98
C VAL A 186 1.15 -0.37 29.02
N LEU A 187 2.22 -1.01 28.56
CA LEU A 187 2.36 -2.46 28.55
C LEU A 187 2.46 -3.02 29.99
N GLU A 188 3.19 -2.34 30.87
CA GLU A 188 3.31 -2.73 32.28
C GLU A 188 1.97 -2.64 33.02
N SER A 189 1.19 -1.59 32.78
CA SER A 189 -0.17 -1.48 33.33
C SER A 189 -1.07 -2.63 32.86
N ALA A 190 -1.03 -2.97 31.59
CA ALA A 190 -1.79 -4.12 31.05
C ALA A 190 -1.34 -5.45 31.68
N ARG A 191 -0.03 -5.64 31.87
CA ARG A 191 0.55 -6.81 32.56
C ARG A 191 0.07 -6.92 33.99
N GLN A 192 0.16 -5.81 34.78
CA GLN A 192 -0.21 -5.79 36.20
C GLN A 192 -1.69 -6.06 36.43
N THR A 193 -2.55 -5.54 35.51
CA THR A 193 -3.99 -5.77 35.58
C THR A 193 -4.41 -7.11 34.93
N ASN A 194 -3.47 -7.84 34.33
CA ASN A 194 -3.72 -9.05 33.54
C ASN A 194 -4.79 -8.85 32.47
N THR A 195 -4.83 -7.63 31.89
CA THR A 195 -5.81 -7.25 30.86
C THR A 195 -5.19 -7.40 29.48
N PRO A 196 -5.83 -8.10 28.53
CA PRO A 196 -5.36 -8.15 27.16
C PRO A 196 -5.31 -6.76 26.53
N VAL A 197 -4.21 -6.45 25.83
CA VAL A 197 -4.03 -5.18 25.09
C VAL A 197 -3.98 -5.46 23.59
N ASP A 198 -4.54 -4.56 22.79
CA ASP A 198 -4.37 -4.61 21.33
C ASP A 198 -3.01 -4.02 20.95
N LEU A 199 -2.04 -4.92 20.73
CA LEU A 199 -0.67 -4.51 20.41
C LEU A 199 -0.59 -3.76 19.06
N GLN A 200 -1.47 -4.05 18.09
CA GLN A 200 -1.51 -3.28 16.84
C GLN A 200 -1.91 -1.82 17.10
N ASP A 201 -2.93 -1.56 17.91
CA ASP A 201 -3.34 -0.19 18.27
C ASP A 201 -2.23 0.55 19.03
N VAL A 202 -1.61 -0.09 20.00
CA VAL A 202 -0.48 0.50 20.76
C VAL A 202 0.69 0.87 19.84
N LEU A 203 1.05 -0.01 18.91
CA LEU A 203 2.11 0.24 17.94
C LEU A 203 1.75 1.34 16.94
N LEU A 204 0.48 1.44 16.51
CA LEU A 204 -0.02 2.52 15.65
C LEU A 204 0.08 3.89 16.35
N ARG A 205 -0.21 3.95 17.64
CA ARG A 205 -0.07 5.17 18.46
C ARG A 205 1.39 5.55 18.63
N LEU A 206 2.27 4.57 18.92
CA LEU A 206 3.71 4.79 19.01
C LEU A 206 4.27 5.42 17.73
N THR A 207 3.97 4.84 16.61
CA THR A 207 4.49 5.28 15.31
C THR A 207 3.85 6.59 14.84
N PHE A 208 2.61 6.86 15.23
CA PHE A 208 1.94 8.13 14.95
C PHE A 208 2.55 9.28 15.75
N ASP A 209 2.70 9.12 17.07
CA ASP A 209 3.36 10.13 17.90
C ASP A 209 4.78 10.39 17.38
N ASN A 210 5.52 9.32 17.05
CA ASN A 210 6.88 9.45 16.54
C ASN A 210 6.97 10.21 15.21
N VAL A 211 6.12 9.87 14.22
CA VAL A 211 6.15 10.57 12.93
C VAL A 211 5.73 12.04 13.06
N CYS A 212 4.76 12.36 13.93
CA CYS A 212 4.35 13.74 14.19
C CYS A 212 5.46 14.56 14.87
N MET A 213 6.17 13.98 15.83
CA MET A 213 7.30 14.63 16.51
C MET A 213 8.47 14.88 15.56
N LEU A 214 8.75 13.94 14.64
CA LEU A 214 9.88 14.03 13.71
C LEU A 214 9.58 14.86 12.47
N ALA A 215 8.42 14.64 11.86
CA ALA A 215 8.09 15.25 10.58
C ALA A 215 7.43 16.63 10.71
N PHE A 216 6.76 16.91 11.84
CA PHE A 216 5.96 18.12 12.01
C PHE A 216 6.33 18.93 13.27
N GLY A 217 7.21 18.39 14.12
CA GLY A 217 7.63 19.06 15.36
C GLY A 217 6.59 19.05 16.48
N ILE A 218 5.46 18.35 16.32
CA ILE A 218 4.37 18.31 17.29
C ILE A 218 4.22 16.94 17.94
N ASP A 219 3.77 16.92 19.20
CA ASP A 219 3.44 15.71 19.95
C ASP A 219 1.92 15.57 20.10
N PRO A 220 1.24 14.67 19.35
CA PRO A 220 -0.19 14.45 19.51
C PRO A 220 -0.54 13.71 20.81
N GLY A 221 0.43 13.03 21.44
CA GLY A 221 0.28 12.35 22.72
C GLY A 221 -0.80 11.26 22.69
N CYS A 222 -0.86 10.47 21.62
CA CYS A 222 -1.84 9.41 21.46
C CYS A 222 -1.50 8.17 22.29
N LEU A 223 -0.22 7.93 22.52
CA LEU A 223 0.26 6.84 23.36
C LEU A 223 0.38 7.30 24.82
N ARG A 224 -0.69 7.10 25.59
CA ARG A 224 -0.77 7.45 27.01
C ARG A 224 -1.45 6.34 27.79
N PRO A 225 -1.23 6.22 29.12
CA PRO A 225 -2.03 5.36 29.97
C PRO A 225 -3.53 5.60 29.78
N GLY A 226 -4.32 4.52 29.75
CA GLY A 226 -5.75 4.57 29.46
C GLY A 226 -6.10 4.59 27.97
N LEU A 227 -5.13 4.72 27.07
CA LEU A 227 -5.28 4.68 25.62
C LEU A 227 -6.51 5.49 25.13
N PRO A 228 -6.47 6.83 25.21
CA PRO A 228 -7.63 7.68 24.87
C PRO A 228 -8.10 7.44 23.44
N ASP A 229 -9.40 7.67 23.20
CA ASP A 229 -9.94 7.64 21.82
C ASP A 229 -9.31 8.74 20.97
N ILE A 230 -8.89 8.37 19.74
CA ILE A 230 -8.23 9.26 18.80
C ILE A 230 -9.06 9.32 17.51
N PRO A 231 -9.98 10.29 17.37
CA PRO A 231 -10.87 10.40 16.21
C PRO A 231 -10.13 10.43 14.88
N PHE A 232 -8.98 11.11 14.84
CA PHE A 232 -8.11 11.12 13.65
C PHE A 232 -7.65 9.72 13.25
N ALA A 233 -7.24 8.86 14.20
CA ALA A 233 -6.74 7.53 13.90
C ALA A 233 -7.81 6.66 13.20
N HIS A 234 -9.03 6.68 13.72
CA HIS A 234 -10.16 5.98 13.12
C HIS A 234 -10.51 6.53 11.73
N ALA A 235 -10.55 7.86 11.59
CA ALA A 235 -10.81 8.50 10.31
C ALA A 235 -9.75 8.17 9.27
N PHE A 236 -8.48 8.13 9.67
CA PHE A 236 -7.37 7.81 8.77
C PHE A 236 -7.44 6.36 8.27
N GLU A 237 -7.72 5.40 9.16
CA GLU A 237 -7.94 4.00 8.77
C GLU A 237 -9.13 3.84 7.84
N GLU A 238 -10.27 4.47 8.16
CA GLU A 238 -11.44 4.46 7.29
C GLU A 238 -11.16 5.07 5.91
N ALA A 239 -10.38 6.14 5.85
CA ALA A 239 -10.02 6.79 4.59
C ALA A 239 -9.11 5.90 3.73
N THR A 240 -8.11 5.22 4.32
CA THR A 240 -7.25 4.27 3.60
C THR A 240 -8.01 3.05 3.09
N GLU A 241 -8.93 2.51 3.90
CA GLU A 241 -9.82 1.41 3.52
C GLU A 241 -10.78 1.82 2.40
N ALA A 242 -11.43 2.98 2.53
CA ALA A 242 -12.34 3.47 1.52
C ALA A 242 -11.64 3.78 0.18
N THR A 243 -10.40 4.25 0.24
CA THR A 243 -9.59 4.54 -0.94
C THR A 243 -9.22 3.27 -1.71
N ILE A 244 -8.83 2.17 -1.02
CA ILE A 244 -8.47 0.93 -1.70
C ILE A 244 -9.67 0.28 -2.42
N ILE A 245 -10.89 0.45 -1.91
CA ILE A 245 -12.11 -0.07 -2.54
C ILE A 245 -12.32 0.54 -3.94
N ARG A 246 -11.87 1.77 -4.20
CA ARG A 246 -11.92 2.39 -5.53
C ARG A 246 -11.10 1.64 -6.57
N PHE A 247 -10.01 0.96 -6.19
CA PHE A 247 -9.19 0.18 -7.12
C PHE A 247 -9.89 -1.08 -7.63
N VAL A 248 -10.85 -1.60 -6.87
CA VAL A 248 -11.65 -2.78 -7.23
C VAL A 248 -13.06 -2.43 -7.70
N THR A 249 -13.39 -1.13 -7.75
CA THR A 249 -14.68 -0.62 -8.22
C THR A 249 -14.50 0.12 -9.55
N PRO A 250 -15.32 -0.13 -10.59
CA PRO A 250 -15.26 0.64 -11.82
C PRO A 250 -15.33 2.14 -11.58
N THR A 251 -14.48 2.91 -12.27
CA THR A 251 -14.39 4.37 -12.04
C THR A 251 -15.71 5.10 -12.22
N ALA A 252 -16.52 4.73 -13.20
CA ALA A 252 -17.83 5.33 -13.41
C ALA A 252 -18.77 5.11 -12.20
N ILE A 253 -18.69 3.92 -11.59
CA ILE A 253 -19.54 3.56 -10.44
C ILE A 253 -19.15 4.37 -9.21
N TRP A 254 -17.87 4.36 -8.81
CA TRP A 254 -17.50 5.12 -7.60
C TRP A 254 -17.64 6.63 -7.78
N LYS A 255 -17.45 7.17 -9.02
CA LYS A 255 -17.73 8.58 -9.30
C LYS A 255 -19.22 8.90 -9.19
N ALA A 256 -20.11 8.02 -9.65
CA ALA A 256 -21.56 8.18 -9.47
C ALA A 256 -21.95 8.12 -7.99
N LEU A 257 -21.39 7.17 -7.22
CA LEU A 257 -21.60 7.09 -5.77
C LEU A 257 -21.08 8.33 -5.03
N ARG A 258 -19.97 8.89 -5.47
CA ARG A 258 -19.42 10.15 -4.96
C ARG A 258 -20.35 11.32 -5.22
N PHE A 259 -20.87 11.43 -6.45
CA PHE A 259 -21.82 12.48 -6.80
C PHE A 259 -23.10 12.40 -5.96
N ALA A 260 -23.64 11.19 -5.78
CA ALA A 260 -24.83 10.94 -4.98
C ALA A 260 -24.59 10.96 -3.46
N ASP A 261 -23.34 11.08 -3.02
CA ASP A 261 -22.94 11.00 -1.60
C ASP A 261 -23.42 9.71 -0.92
N LEU A 262 -23.14 8.56 -1.53
CA LEU A 262 -23.63 7.26 -1.08
C LEU A 262 -22.49 6.31 -0.68
N SER A 263 -22.84 5.32 0.15
CA SER A 263 -22.02 4.16 0.48
C SER A 263 -20.58 4.52 0.92
N ASN A 264 -19.58 3.87 0.33
CA ASN A 264 -18.16 4.06 0.62
C ASN A 264 -17.66 5.50 0.40
N GLU A 265 -18.23 6.22 -0.57
CA GLU A 265 -17.82 7.60 -0.88
C GLU A 265 -18.29 8.60 0.18
N ARG A 266 -19.46 8.39 0.78
CA ARG A 266 -19.93 9.18 1.94
C ARG A 266 -19.03 8.93 3.15
N ARG A 267 -18.65 7.65 3.40
CA ARG A 267 -17.73 7.30 4.49
C ARG A 267 -16.38 7.99 4.29
N LEU A 268 -15.80 7.88 3.09
CA LEU A 268 -14.54 8.54 2.74
C LEU A 268 -14.60 10.06 2.96
N ARG A 269 -15.65 10.72 2.47
CA ARG A 269 -15.81 12.18 2.63
C ARG A 269 -15.87 12.61 4.10
N ARG A 270 -16.56 11.83 4.95
CA ARG A 270 -16.65 12.12 6.39
C ARG A 270 -15.29 11.97 7.06
N SER A 271 -14.59 10.88 6.75
CA SER A 271 -13.27 10.59 7.34
C SER A 271 -12.23 11.62 6.89
N LEU A 272 -12.27 12.04 5.60
CA LEU A 272 -11.36 13.07 5.09
C LEU A 272 -11.50 14.42 5.80
N ARG A 273 -12.70 14.81 6.24
CA ARG A 273 -12.86 16.06 7.01
C ARG A 273 -12.03 16.06 8.29
N GLN A 274 -12.01 14.96 9.02
CA GLN A 274 -11.21 14.83 10.25
C GLN A 274 -9.71 14.76 9.95
N VAL A 275 -9.34 14.09 8.86
CA VAL A 275 -7.93 14.04 8.39
C VAL A 275 -7.45 15.43 7.99
N ASP A 276 -8.26 16.17 7.25
CA ASP A 276 -7.95 17.52 6.80
C ASP A 276 -7.85 18.49 7.98
N GLU A 277 -8.81 18.44 8.90
CA GLU A 277 -8.81 19.26 10.12
C GLU A 277 -7.51 19.07 10.92
N PHE A 278 -7.09 17.83 11.13
CA PHE A 278 -5.85 17.55 11.82
C PHE A 278 -4.65 18.14 11.04
N ALA A 279 -4.56 17.87 9.73
CA ALA A 279 -3.42 18.32 8.93
C ALA A 279 -3.32 19.85 8.85
N TYR A 280 -4.45 20.55 8.69
CA TYR A 280 -4.45 22.01 8.69
C TYR A 280 -4.11 22.60 10.06
N ASN A 281 -4.59 21.99 11.15
CA ASN A 281 -4.20 22.42 12.51
C ASN A 281 -2.69 22.28 12.74
N VAL A 282 -2.08 21.20 12.26
CA VAL A 282 -0.62 21.00 12.30
C VAL A 282 0.09 22.13 11.52
N ILE A 283 -0.36 22.42 10.31
CA ILE A 283 0.23 23.46 9.45
C ILE A 283 0.11 24.83 10.11
N ASP A 284 -1.06 25.19 10.63
CA ASP A 284 -1.30 26.49 11.26
C ASP A 284 -0.48 26.66 12.54
N THR A 285 -0.37 25.61 13.35
CA THR A 285 0.47 25.62 14.54
C THR A 285 1.92 25.86 14.17
N ARG A 286 2.44 25.10 13.19
CA ARG A 286 3.84 25.26 12.78
C ARG A 286 4.15 26.61 12.15
N LYS A 287 3.23 27.19 11.37
CA LYS A 287 3.37 28.56 10.84
C LYS A 287 3.50 29.59 11.94
N LYS A 288 2.66 29.49 12.99
CA LYS A 288 2.71 30.42 14.15
C LYS A 288 4.04 30.29 14.89
N GLU A 289 4.50 29.07 15.12
CA GLU A 289 5.81 28.81 15.74
C GLU A 289 6.93 29.44 14.94
N LEU A 290 7.00 29.22 13.61
CA LEU A 290 8.01 29.80 12.75
C LEU A 290 8.02 31.34 12.77
N GLN A 291 6.85 31.97 12.81
CA GLN A 291 6.76 33.43 12.94
C GLN A 291 7.32 33.94 14.28
N LEU A 292 7.07 33.20 15.36
CA LEU A 292 7.62 33.53 16.69
C LEU A 292 9.14 33.32 16.73
N GLU A 293 9.64 32.25 16.11
CA GLU A 293 11.06 31.95 15.99
C GLU A 293 11.79 33.04 15.20
N GLU A 294 11.26 33.47 14.06
CA GLU A 294 11.81 34.55 13.26
C GLU A 294 11.83 35.89 14.03
N ALA A 295 10.78 36.18 14.79
CA ALA A 295 10.68 37.41 15.61
C ALA A 295 11.68 37.41 16.78
N SER A 296 12.01 36.24 17.34
CA SER A 296 12.94 36.09 18.46
C SER A 296 14.42 35.94 18.05
N GLY A 297 14.69 35.79 16.75
CA GLY A 297 16.06 35.55 16.22
C GLY A 297 16.63 34.19 16.63
N THR A 298 15.81 33.29 17.16
CA THR A 298 16.22 31.92 17.53
C THR A 298 16.12 31.03 16.30
N ASN A 299 17.26 30.48 15.90
CA ASN A 299 17.29 29.50 14.82
C ASN A 299 16.90 28.13 15.42
N THR A 300 15.66 27.78 15.30
CA THR A 300 15.14 26.57 15.91
C THR A 300 15.03 25.43 14.90
N ARG A 301 14.82 24.27 15.43
CA ARG A 301 14.66 22.94 14.89
C ARG A 301 14.12 22.90 13.45
N SER A 302 14.87 22.30 12.54
CA SER A 302 14.37 21.89 11.24
C SER A 302 13.59 20.58 11.37
N ASP A 303 12.34 20.59 10.96
CA ASP A 303 11.53 19.40 10.73
C ASP A 303 11.11 19.36 9.26
N LEU A 304 10.61 18.20 8.83
CA LEU A 304 10.28 17.98 7.42
C LEU A 304 9.24 18.97 6.89
N LEU A 305 8.21 19.28 7.68
CA LEU A 305 7.16 20.24 7.29
C LEU A 305 7.75 21.64 7.10
N THR A 306 8.63 22.06 8.00
CA THR A 306 9.36 23.33 7.90
C THR A 306 10.20 23.40 6.62
N VAL A 307 10.87 22.31 6.24
CA VAL A 307 11.60 22.25 4.96
C VAL A 307 10.66 22.52 3.79
N PHE A 308 9.47 21.87 3.75
CA PHE A 308 8.49 22.11 2.68
C PHE A 308 7.86 23.50 2.72
N MET A 309 7.66 24.12 3.89
CA MET A 309 7.17 25.50 4.01
C MET A 309 8.16 26.53 3.47
N ARG A 310 9.45 26.26 3.58
CA ARG A 310 10.53 27.12 3.06
C ARG A 310 10.81 26.93 1.57
N LEU A 311 10.36 25.84 0.97
CA LEU A 311 10.49 25.63 -0.47
C LEU A 311 9.60 26.59 -1.26
N ARG A 312 10.07 26.91 -2.48
CA ARG A 312 9.35 27.75 -3.44
C ARG A 312 8.94 26.93 -4.66
N ASP A 313 7.83 27.28 -5.25
CA ASP A 313 7.36 26.74 -6.52
C ASP A 313 8.15 27.32 -7.71
N GLU A 314 7.72 27.05 -8.94
CA GLU A 314 8.38 27.52 -10.17
C GLU A 314 8.24 29.03 -10.39
N ASN A 315 7.30 29.68 -9.69
CA ASN A 315 7.05 31.11 -9.72
C ASN A 315 7.63 31.86 -8.50
N ASP A 316 8.52 31.18 -7.75
CA ASP A 316 9.11 31.69 -6.50
C ASP A 316 8.09 32.00 -5.40
N GLN A 317 6.93 31.32 -5.45
CA GLN A 317 5.87 31.46 -4.45
C GLN A 317 5.92 30.30 -3.42
N PRO A 318 5.51 30.56 -2.16
CA PRO A 318 5.36 29.51 -1.18
C PRO A 318 4.31 28.48 -1.64
N TYR A 319 4.52 27.22 -1.33
CA TYR A 319 3.52 26.19 -1.59
C TYR A 319 2.23 26.45 -0.81
N SER A 320 1.10 26.11 -1.44
CA SER A 320 -0.23 26.27 -0.83
C SER A 320 -0.43 25.37 0.38
N ASP A 321 -1.32 25.74 1.29
CA ASP A 321 -1.70 24.92 2.44
C ASP A 321 -2.27 23.57 2.04
N LYS A 322 -2.96 23.50 0.88
CA LYS A 322 -3.39 22.24 0.29
C LYS A 322 -2.21 21.31 -0.03
N PHE A 323 -1.16 21.83 -0.62
CA PHE A 323 0.04 21.04 -0.92
C PHE A 323 0.74 20.58 0.37
N LEU A 324 0.86 21.46 1.37
CA LEU A 324 1.41 21.12 2.69
C LEU A 324 0.55 20.05 3.40
N ARG A 325 -0.78 20.14 3.30
CA ARG A 325 -1.71 19.10 3.77
C ARG A 325 -1.43 17.76 3.10
N ASP A 326 -1.24 17.75 1.78
CA ASP A 326 -0.92 16.54 1.04
C ASP A 326 0.41 15.93 1.51
N ILE A 327 1.43 16.77 1.76
CA ILE A 327 2.70 16.35 2.37
C ILE A 327 2.48 15.71 3.74
N CYS A 328 1.76 16.37 4.65
CA CYS A 328 1.47 15.85 5.99
C CYS A 328 0.81 14.46 5.93
N VAL A 329 -0.25 14.32 5.14
CA VAL A 329 -1.00 13.06 5.00
C VAL A 329 -0.13 11.94 4.43
N ASN A 330 0.71 12.24 3.43
CA ASN A 330 1.63 11.24 2.86
C ASN A 330 2.67 10.76 3.89
N PHE A 331 3.24 11.66 4.69
CA PHE A 331 4.22 11.28 5.70
C PHE A 331 3.59 10.57 6.91
N ILE A 332 2.36 10.91 7.26
CA ILE A 332 1.59 10.13 8.26
C ILE A 332 1.39 8.70 7.77
N LEU A 333 0.92 8.51 6.55
CA LEU A 333 0.75 7.18 5.97
C LEU A 333 2.08 6.40 5.97
N ALA A 334 3.18 7.06 5.55
CA ALA A 334 4.49 6.43 5.51
C ALA A 334 5.03 6.02 6.88
N GLY A 335 4.95 6.91 7.87
CA GLY A 335 5.59 6.72 9.16
C GLY A 335 4.74 5.98 10.18
N ARG A 336 3.42 6.22 10.17
CA ARG A 336 2.48 5.59 11.11
C ARG A 336 2.21 4.13 10.75
N ASP A 337 1.70 3.89 9.56
CA ASP A 337 1.07 2.61 9.22
C ASP A 337 2.08 1.51 8.91
N THR A 338 3.19 1.84 8.26
CA THR A 338 4.07 0.81 7.72
C THR A 338 4.85 0.06 8.79
N SER A 339 5.48 0.78 9.74
CA SER A 339 6.29 0.18 10.80
C SER A 339 5.43 -0.50 11.86
N SER A 340 4.28 0.06 12.23
CA SER A 340 3.35 -0.53 13.20
C SER A 340 2.76 -1.85 12.69
N VAL A 341 2.32 -1.87 11.44
CA VAL A 341 1.79 -3.08 10.80
C VAL A 341 2.87 -4.16 10.69
N ALA A 342 4.09 -3.80 10.28
CA ALA A 342 5.22 -4.72 10.24
C ALA A 342 5.49 -5.35 11.61
N LEU A 343 5.51 -4.55 12.67
CA LEU A 343 5.70 -5.03 14.05
C LEU A 343 4.55 -5.91 14.53
N ALA A 344 3.29 -5.58 14.19
CA ALA A 344 2.16 -6.41 14.57
C ALA A 344 2.26 -7.83 13.96
N TRP A 345 2.55 -7.93 12.65
CA TRP A 345 2.78 -9.21 11.99
C TRP A 345 4.03 -9.93 12.51
N PHE A 346 5.08 -9.21 12.84
CA PHE A 346 6.29 -9.75 13.45
C PHE A 346 5.99 -10.41 14.80
N PHE A 347 5.29 -9.76 15.73
CA PHE A 347 4.94 -10.33 17.03
C PHE A 347 4.00 -11.54 16.91
N TRP A 348 3.08 -11.51 15.96
CA TRP A 348 2.27 -12.69 15.65
C TRP A 348 3.11 -13.86 15.13
N LEU A 349 4.07 -13.61 14.24
CA LEU A 349 4.98 -14.64 13.72
C LEU A 349 5.87 -15.20 14.84
N LEU A 350 6.36 -14.39 15.76
CA LEU A 350 7.13 -14.87 16.92
C LEU A 350 6.28 -15.80 17.80
N ASN A 351 5.02 -15.45 18.03
CA ASN A 351 4.12 -16.32 18.80
C ASN A 351 3.92 -17.70 18.15
N LYS A 352 4.14 -17.83 16.84
CA LYS A 352 4.09 -19.10 16.10
C LYS A 352 5.44 -19.81 16.04
N ASN A 353 6.54 -19.10 16.31
CA ASN A 353 7.91 -19.58 16.16
C ASN A 353 8.73 -19.21 17.41
N PRO A 354 8.48 -19.87 18.55
CA PRO A 354 9.11 -19.53 19.83
C PRO A 354 10.64 -19.72 19.81
N GLU A 355 11.16 -20.61 18.96
CA GLU A 355 12.59 -20.79 18.76
C GLU A 355 13.26 -19.56 18.13
N VAL A 356 12.55 -18.83 17.28
CA VAL A 356 13.04 -17.55 16.72
C VAL A 356 13.05 -16.47 17.80
N GLU A 357 11.99 -16.40 18.61
CA GLU A 357 11.93 -15.48 19.76
C GLU A 357 13.12 -15.72 20.72
N ALA A 358 13.39 -16.97 21.06
CA ALA A 358 14.51 -17.32 21.94
C ALA A 358 15.86 -16.81 21.38
N LYS A 359 16.15 -17.05 20.10
CA LYS A 359 17.39 -16.58 19.46
C LYS A 359 17.50 -15.04 19.44
N ILE A 360 16.38 -14.31 19.25
CA ILE A 360 16.37 -12.85 19.33
C ILE A 360 16.71 -12.41 20.76
N VAL A 361 16.09 -13.02 21.78
CA VAL A 361 16.33 -12.66 23.18
C VAL A 361 17.77 -12.98 23.58
N ASP A 362 18.33 -14.09 23.14
CA ASP A 362 19.73 -14.44 23.38
C ASP A 362 20.69 -13.44 22.73
N GLU A 363 20.39 -12.98 21.49
CA GLU A 363 21.15 -11.89 20.85
C GLU A 363 21.12 -10.61 21.69
N ILE A 364 19.91 -10.21 22.14
CA ILE A 364 19.72 -8.99 22.94
C ILE A 364 20.49 -9.11 24.28
N ARG A 365 20.36 -10.23 24.99
CA ARG A 365 21.04 -10.47 26.26
C ARG A 365 22.58 -10.46 26.09
N ARG A 366 23.10 -11.02 25.02
CA ARG A 366 24.52 -10.98 24.70
C ARG A 366 25.01 -9.55 24.50
N ILE A 367 24.29 -8.73 23.70
CA ILE A 367 24.63 -7.34 23.44
C ILE A 367 24.61 -6.51 24.74
N VAL A 368 23.63 -6.72 25.61
CA VAL A 368 23.57 -6.05 26.93
C VAL A 368 24.75 -6.46 27.80
N LYS A 369 25.10 -7.75 27.83
CA LYS A 369 26.25 -8.25 28.62
C LYS A 369 27.59 -7.67 28.10
N GLU A 370 27.74 -7.44 26.80
CA GLU A 370 28.94 -6.81 26.23
C GLU A 370 29.14 -5.36 26.70
N ARG A 371 28.14 -4.70 27.26
CA ARG A 371 28.23 -3.33 27.81
C ARG A 371 29.26 -3.22 28.95
N GLY A 372 29.50 -4.31 29.69
CA GLY A 372 30.52 -4.37 30.76
C GLY A 372 30.24 -3.50 31.98
N GLU A 373 29.15 -2.74 31.97
CA GLU A 373 28.70 -1.95 33.10
C GLU A 373 27.91 -2.88 34.03
N SER A 374 28.27 -2.92 35.30
CA SER A 374 27.41 -3.43 36.34
C SER A 374 26.10 -2.65 36.27
N GLU A 375 24.99 -3.31 35.90
CA GLU A 375 23.66 -2.70 36.01
C GLU A 375 23.59 -2.20 37.45
N LYS A 376 23.54 -0.89 37.67
CA LYS A 376 23.21 -0.37 38.98
C LYS A 376 21.79 -0.86 39.26
N GLU A 377 21.63 -1.62 40.32
CA GLU A 377 20.33 -2.10 40.74
C GLU A 377 19.35 -0.93 40.77
N GLY A 378 18.34 -0.95 39.85
CA GLY A 378 17.31 0.06 39.77
C GLY A 378 17.37 1.02 38.57
N GLU A 379 18.41 1.01 37.71
CA GLU A 379 18.42 1.80 36.49
C GLU A 379 17.68 1.05 35.36
N GLU A 380 16.78 1.78 34.69
CA GLU A 380 16.04 1.23 33.53
C GLU A 380 16.98 1.04 32.34
N LEU A 381 17.03 -0.18 31.78
CA LEU A 381 17.82 -0.46 30.58
C LEU A 381 17.27 0.26 29.35
N ILE A 382 18.05 1.20 28.81
CA ILE A 382 17.79 1.90 27.55
C ILE A 382 18.84 1.46 26.52
N PHE A 383 18.40 0.94 25.37
CA PHE A 383 19.31 0.55 24.31
C PHE A 383 19.97 1.77 23.64
N ARG A 384 21.28 1.69 23.44
CA ARG A 384 22.05 2.70 22.69
C ARG A 384 21.92 2.48 21.18
N PRO A 385 22.02 3.52 20.35
CA PRO A 385 21.92 3.37 18.90
C PRO A 385 22.90 2.33 18.31
N GLU A 386 24.11 2.23 18.86
CA GLU A 386 25.15 1.29 18.46
C GLU A 386 24.76 -0.16 18.78
N GLU A 387 24.06 -0.38 19.90
CA GLU A 387 23.55 -1.70 20.30
C GLU A 387 22.42 -2.16 19.39
N VAL A 388 21.49 -1.25 19.07
CA VAL A 388 20.40 -1.52 18.12
C VAL A 388 20.96 -1.89 16.73
N LYS A 389 22.04 -1.25 16.29
CA LYS A 389 22.73 -1.62 15.05
C LYS A 389 23.26 -3.05 15.06
N LYS A 390 23.80 -3.53 16.18
CA LYS A 390 24.38 -4.88 16.33
C LYS A 390 23.34 -6.02 16.32
N MET A 391 22.03 -5.73 16.43
CA MET A 391 20.97 -6.75 16.45
C MET A 391 20.73 -7.30 15.03
N GLU A 392 21.61 -8.18 14.58
CA GLU A 392 21.62 -8.76 13.23
C GLU A 392 20.50 -9.80 13.04
N TYR A 393 20.31 -10.68 14.05
CA TYR A 393 19.27 -11.70 14.00
C TYR A 393 17.87 -11.09 14.09
N LEU A 394 17.69 -10.06 14.94
CA LEU A 394 16.44 -9.30 15.00
C LEU A 394 16.14 -8.61 13.66
N GLN A 395 17.16 -8.05 12.99
CA GLN A 395 16.97 -7.46 11.67
C GLN A 395 16.57 -8.52 10.63
N ALA A 396 17.16 -9.69 10.68
CA ALA A 396 16.83 -10.83 9.83
C ALA A 396 15.36 -11.27 10.06
N ALA A 397 14.95 -11.37 11.32
CA ALA A 397 13.59 -11.75 11.71
C ALA A 397 12.55 -10.70 11.24
N LEU A 398 12.82 -9.41 11.39
CA LEU A 398 11.96 -8.34 10.86
C LEU A 398 11.88 -8.35 9.34
N SER A 399 13.00 -8.63 8.65
CA SER A 399 13.03 -8.73 7.18
C SER A 399 12.22 -9.93 6.69
N GLU A 400 12.29 -11.06 7.38
CA GLU A 400 11.50 -12.25 7.06
C GLU A 400 10.00 -12.02 7.34
N ALA A 401 9.66 -11.28 8.41
CA ALA A 401 8.29 -10.85 8.66
C ALA A 401 7.77 -9.97 7.51
N LEU A 402 8.54 -8.98 7.07
CA LEU A 402 8.20 -8.10 5.95
C LEU A 402 8.13 -8.84 4.61
N ARG A 403 8.89 -9.92 4.43
CA ARG A 403 8.80 -10.77 3.24
C ARG A 403 7.45 -11.48 3.19
N LEU A 404 7.04 -12.09 4.31
CA LEU A 404 5.77 -12.81 4.41
C LEU A 404 4.58 -11.86 4.50
N TYR A 405 4.68 -10.80 5.29
CA TYR A 405 3.62 -9.83 5.53
C TYR A 405 4.11 -8.40 5.26
N PRO A 406 4.33 -8.04 3.98
CA PRO A 406 4.77 -6.69 3.63
C PRO A 406 3.71 -5.67 4.02
N SER A 407 4.12 -4.57 4.64
CA SER A 407 3.20 -3.50 5.06
C SER A 407 2.37 -2.95 3.89
N VAL A 408 2.98 -2.89 2.68
CA VAL A 408 2.29 -2.58 1.42
C VAL A 408 2.25 -3.85 0.57
N PRO A 409 1.12 -4.55 0.48
CA PRO A 409 1.07 -5.88 -0.15
C PRO A 409 1.08 -5.86 -1.68
N VAL A 410 0.67 -4.75 -2.29
CA VAL A 410 0.66 -4.50 -3.74
C VAL A 410 0.96 -3.05 -4.03
N ASP A 411 1.59 -2.76 -5.17
CA ASP A 411 1.74 -1.39 -5.65
C ASP A 411 1.45 -1.31 -7.15
N HIS A 412 1.27 -0.10 -7.68
CA HIS A 412 0.70 0.18 -8.98
C HIS A 412 1.60 1.05 -9.86
N LYS A 413 1.61 0.76 -11.16
CA LYS A 413 2.23 1.53 -12.24
C LYS A 413 1.30 1.58 -13.45
N GLU A 414 1.53 2.53 -14.34
CA GLU A 414 0.83 2.64 -15.62
C GLU A 414 1.84 2.79 -16.77
N VAL A 415 1.58 2.11 -17.88
CA VAL A 415 2.48 2.10 -19.05
C VAL A 415 2.18 3.31 -19.92
N VAL A 416 3.17 4.16 -20.18
CA VAL A 416 2.97 5.37 -21.01
C VAL A 416 3.22 5.17 -22.50
N GLU A 417 3.87 4.07 -22.89
CA GLU A 417 4.14 3.64 -24.26
C GLU A 417 4.07 2.11 -24.36
N ASP A 418 3.96 1.57 -25.57
CA ASP A 418 3.94 0.10 -25.76
C ASP A 418 5.27 -0.50 -25.28
N GLU A 419 5.21 -1.51 -24.43
CA GLU A 419 6.37 -2.16 -23.81
C GLU A 419 6.21 -3.69 -23.80
N VAL A 420 7.33 -4.39 -23.62
CA VAL A 420 7.37 -5.83 -23.44
C VAL A 420 8.18 -6.15 -22.19
N PHE A 421 7.59 -6.88 -21.27
CA PHE A 421 8.30 -7.36 -20.09
C PHE A 421 9.35 -8.44 -20.42
N PRO A 422 10.38 -8.60 -19.59
CA PRO A 422 11.37 -9.66 -19.75
C PRO A 422 10.82 -11.08 -19.82
N ASP A 423 9.63 -11.33 -19.28
CA ASP A 423 8.91 -12.60 -19.38
C ASP A 423 8.13 -12.78 -20.69
N GLY A 424 8.21 -11.82 -21.62
CA GLY A 424 7.49 -11.80 -22.89
C GLY A 424 6.07 -11.22 -22.84
N THR A 425 5.59 -10.75 -21.69
CA THR A 425 4.27 -10.14 -21.56
C THR A 425 4.22 -8.80 -22.29
N VAL A 426 3.34 -8.68 -23.29
CA VAL A 426 3.13 -7.46 -24.07
C VAL A 426 2.22 -6.51 -23.30
N LEU A 427 2.67 -5.29 -23.11
CA LEU A 427 1.97 -4.20 -22.45
C LEU A 427 1.65 -3.10 -23.46
N LYS A 428 0.40 -2.74 -23.57
CA LYS A 428 -0.02 -1.60 -24.39
C LYS A 428 -0.05 -0.33 -23.57
N LYS A 429 0.17 0.82 -24.22
CA LYS A 429 0.01 2.15 -23.61
C LYS A 429 -1.29 2.22 -22.81
N GLY A 430 -1.23 2.74 -21.58
CA GLY A 430 -2.35 2.80 -20.63
C GLY A 430 -2.62 1.49 -19.88
N THR A 431 -1.83 0.42 -20.11
CA THR A 431 -1.93 -0.79 -19.31
C THR A 431 -1.54 -0.49 -17.87
N LYS A 432 -2.41 -0.87 -16.94
CA LYS A 432 -2.12 -0.84 -15.51
C LYS A 432 -1.33 -2.08 -15.13
N VAL A 433 -0.25 -1.89 -14.40
CA VAL A 433 0.60 -2.95 -13.87
C VAL A 433 0.53 -2.93 -12.34
N ILE A 434 0.19 -4.07 -11.76
CA ILE A 434 0.22 -4.29 -10.32
C ILE A 434 1.33 -5.27 -10.02
N TYR A 435 2.27 -4.91 -9.14
CA TYR A 435 3.24 -5.86 -8.64
C TYR A 435 2.89 -6.27 -7.21
N ALA A 436 2.84 -7.62 -7.03
CA ALA A 436 2.25 -8.24 -5.85
C ALA A 436 3.34 -8.67 -4.87
N MET A 437 3.75 -7.75 -3.98
CA MET A 437 4.82 -7.97 -3.00
C MET A 437 4.50 -9.12 -2.03
N TYR A 438 3.24 -9.22 -1.59
CA TYR A 438 2.77 -10.33 -0.77
C TYR A 438 2.96 -11.69 -1.45
N SER A 439 2.58 -11.77 -2.72
CA SER A 439 2.73 -12.99 -3.52
C SER A 439 4.20 -13.31 -3.77
N MET A 440 5.01 -12.31 -4.12
CA MET A 440 6.45 -12.48 -4.33
C MET A 440 7.13 -13.16 -3.13
N GLY A 441 6.78 -12.75 -1.92
CA GLY A 441 7.28 -13.34 -0.70
C GLY A 441 6.95 -14.82 -0.54
N ARG A 442 5.99 -15.37 -1.29
CA ARG A 442 5.45 -16.73 -1.21
C ARG A 442 5.67 -17.57 -2.47
N MET A 443 6.48 -17.09 -3.40
CA MET A 443 6.80 -17.81 -4.66
C MET A 443 7.95 -18.77 -4.44
N GLU A 444 7.71 -20.07 -4.70
CA GLU A 444 8.75 -21.11 -4.64
C GLU A 444 9.89 -20.84 -5.64
N SER A 445 9.55 -20.33 -6.82
CA SER A 445 10.51 -19.94 -7.85
C SER A 445 11.48 -18.83 -7.43
N ILE A 446 11.13 -18.05 -6.40
CA ILE A 446 11.93 -16.91 -5.89
C ILE A 446 12.68 -17.30 -4.60
N TRP A 447 12.01 -18.01 -3.69
CA TRP A 447 12.51 -18.25 -2.32
C TRP A 447 12.78 -19.72 -1.99
N GLY A 448 12.49 -20.65 -2.91
CA GLY A 448 12.63 -22.08 -2.67
C GLY A 448 11.40 -22.72 -2.03
N LYS A 449 11.48 -24.04 -1.79
CA LYS A 449 10.35 -24.85 -1.28
C LYS A 449 9.83 -24.40 0.08
N ASP A 450 10.70 -23.81 0.90
CA ASP A 450 10.41 -23.28 2.23
C ASP A 450 9.92 -21.80 2.19
N CYS A 451 9.46 -21.31 1.04
CA CYS A 451 9.03 -19.93 0.84
C CYS A 451 7.89 -19.47 1.77
N ARG A 452 7.12 -20.38 2.35
CA ARG A 452 6.04 -20.08 3.30
C ARG A 452 6.44 -20.16 4.76
N GLU A 453 7.66 -20.66 5.04
CA GLU A 453 8.19 -20.75 6.40
C GLU A 453 8.73 -19.38 6.87
N TYR A 454 8.62 -19.12 8.16
CA TYR A 454 9.26 -17.97 8.81
C TYR A 454 10.67 -18.35 9.25
N LYS A 455 11.66 -18.01 8.45
CA LYS A 455 13.05 -18.47 8.60
C LYS A 455 14.03 -17.31 8.49
N PRO A 456 14.33 -16.63 9.61
CA PRO A 456 15.28 -15.50 9.64
C PRO A 456 16.67 -15.83 9.13
N GLU A 457 17.12 -17.08 9.27
CA GLU A 457 18.43 -17.57 8.80
C GLU A 457 18.64 -17.35 7.28
N ARG A 458 17.57 -17.17 6.51
CA ARG A 458 17.58 -16.81 5.09
C ARG A 458 18.35 -15.52 4.81
N TRP A 459 18.37 -14.63 5.78
CA TRP A 459 18.99 -13.30 5.72
C TRP A 459 20.38 -13.25 6.34
N LEU A 460 20.93 -14.37 6.78
CA LEU A 460 22.21 -14.40 7.48
C LEU A 460 23.28 -15.12 6.64
N ARG A 461 24.48 -14.55 6.64
CA ARG A 461 25.71 -15.17 6.15
C ARG A 461 26.78 -14.95 7.21
N ASP A 462 27.33 -16.04 7.75
CA ASP A 462 28.32 -15.99 8.84
C ASP A 462 27.86 -15.16 10.05
N GLY A 463 26.57 -15.25 10.39
CA GLY A 463 25.95 -14.53 11.51
C GLY A 463 25.67 -13.04 11.25
N ARG A 464 25.98 -12.52 10.04
CA ARG A 464 25.72 -11.13 9.67
C ARG A 464 24.52 -11.03 8.73
N PHE A 465 23.77 -9.96 8.89
CA PHE A 465 22.63 -9.66 8.02
C PHE A 465 23.09 -9.31 6.60
N MET A 466 22.50 -9.98 5.63
CA MET A 466 22.70 -9.72 4.21
C MET A 466 21.35 -9.44 3.54
N SER A 467 21.22 -8.24 2.99
CA SER A 467 20.00 -7.87 2.27
C SER A 467 19.93 -8.54 0.90
N GLU A 468 18.74 -8.93 0.51
CA GLU A 468 18.45 -9.39 -0.85
C GLU A 468 18.28 -8.21 -1.82
N SER A 469 18.31 -8.49 -3.13
CA SER A 469 18.01 -7.49 -4.16
C SER A 469 16.64 -6.84 -3.90
N ALA A 470 16.54 -5.54 -4.08
CA ALA A 470 15.29 -4.78 -3.96
C ALA A 470 14.19 -5.26 -4.93
N TYR A 471 14.55 -5.98 -5.99
CA TYR A 471 13.61 -6.54 -6.95
C TYR A 471 13.15 -7.96 -6.60
N LYS A 472 13.81 -8.60 -5.63
CA LYS A 472 13.42 -9.87 -5.01
C LYS A 472 12.71 -9.64 -3.68
N PHE A 473 13.21 -8.68 -2.89
CA PHE A 473 12.62 -8.24 -1.62
C PHE A 473 12.16 -6.80 -1.73
N THR A 474 10.91 -6.60 -2.14
CA THR A 474 10.35 -5.29 -2.50
C THR A 474 9.58 -4.60 -1.37
N ALA A 475 9.71 -5.05 -0.12
CA ALA A 475 9.02 -4.45 1.02
C ALA A 475 9.30 -2.95 1.20
N PHE A 476 10.46 -2.47 0.73
CA PHE A 476 10.85 -1.06 0.69
C PHE A 476 10.85 -0.46 -0.73
N ASN A 477 10.17 -1.12 -1.68
CA ASN A 477 10.20 -0.78 -3.10
C ASN A 477 11.61 -0.88 -3.71
N GLY A 478 11.83 -0.35 -4.92
CA GLY A 478 13.11 -0.41 -5.63
C GLY A 478 13.33 0.76 -6.58
N GLY A 479 14.55 0.86 -7.12
CA GLY A 479 14.93 1.92 -8.04
C GLY A 479 14.81 3.32 -7.45
N PRO A 480 14.50 4.34 -8.26
CA PRO A 480 14.39 5.73 -7.78
C PRO A 480 13.30 5.94 -6.72
N ARG A 481 12.30 5.05 -6.63
CA ARG A 481 11.24 5.10 -5.61
C ARG A 481 11.51 4.23 -4.38
N LEU A 482 12.75 3.78 -4.19
CA LEU A 482 13.17 3.10 -2.95
C LEU A 482 12.78 3.93 -1.73
N CYS A 483 12.28 3.28 -0.67
CA CYS A 483 11.85 3.95 0.56
C CYS A 483 12.96 4.83 1.15
N LEU A 484 12.66 6.11 1.38
CA LEU A 484 13.59 7.07 2.01
C LEU A 484 13.83 6.73 3.49
N GLY A 485 12.78 6.24 4.16
CA GLY A 485 12.81 5.93 5.58
C GLY A 485 13.23 4.49 5.90
N LYS A 486 13.88 3.74 5.00
CA LYS A 486 14.23 2.33 5.24
C LYS A 486 15.05 2.15 6.52
N ASP A 487 16.12 2.91 6.68
CA ASP A 487 17.02 2.80 7.83
C ASP A 487 16.32 3.28 9.12
N PHE A 488 15.53 4.34 9.01
CA PHE A 488 14.67 4.83 10.08
C PHE A 488 13.65 3.76 10.53
N ALA A 489 12.97 3.12 9.59
CA ALA A 489 11.98 2.08 9.89
C ALA A 489 12.62 0.88 10.60
N TYR A 490 13.77 0.39 10.13
CA TYR A 490 14.50 -0.69 10.81
C TYR A 490 14.96 -0.27 12.20
N TYR A 491 15.49 0.93 12.36
CA TYR A 491 15.91 1.42 13.66
C TYR A 491 14.74 1.48 14.65
N GLN A 492 13.62 2.10 14.23
CA GLN A 492 12.40 2.19 15.03
C GLN A 492 11.85 0.81 15.41
N MET A 493 11.73 -0.10 14.43
CA MET A 493 11.21 -1.45 14.67
C MET A 493 12.13 -2.25 15.59
N LYS A 494 13.44 -2.20 15.39
CA LYS A 494 14.42 -2.90 16.24
C LYS A 494 14.38 -2.37 17.66
N PHE A 495 14.36 -1.04 17.84
CA PHE A 495 14.34 -0.41 19.15
C PHE A 495 13.07 -0.77 19.94
N ALA A 496 11.89 -0.67 19.32
CA ALA A 496 10.63 -1.04 19.96
C ALA A 496 10.55 -2.54 20.26
N ALA A 497 10.89 -3.40 19.28
CA ALA A 497 10.84 -4.84 19.44
C ALA A 497 11.82 -5.34 20.52
N SER A 498 13.07 -4.86 20.54
CA SER A 498 14.05 -5.25 21.55
C SER A 498 13.64 -4.79 22.95
N SER A 499 13.10 -3.58 23.08
CA SER A 499 12.63 -3.05 24.38
C SER A 499 11.47 -3.86 24.96
N ILE A 500 10.56 -4.32 24.11
CA ILE A 500 9.44 -5.19 24.51
C ILE A 500 9.95 -6.60 24.84
N LEU A 501 10.71 -7.22 23.92
CA LEU A 501 11.16 -8.62 24.06
C LEU A 501 12.15 -8.83 25.20
N TYR A 502 12.94 -7.84 25.53
CA TYR A 502 13.84 -7.91 26.69
C TYR A 502 13.08 -8.02 28.02
N ARG A 503 11.88 -7.39 28.10
CA ARG A 503 11.10 -7.29 29.35
C ARG A 503 9.93 -8.26 29.44
N TYR A 504 9.33 -8.60 28.31
CA TYR A 504 8.06 -9.34 28.31
C TYR A 504 8.08 -10.54 27.37
N HIS A 505 7.41 -11.60 27.81
CA HIS A 505 6.85 -12.59 26.90
C HIS A 505 5.51 -12.06 26.37
N VAL A 506 5.36 -12.01 25.07
CA VAL A 506 4.16 -11.54 24.39
C VAL A 506 3.38 -12.75 23.88
N LYS A 507 2.22 -13.03 24.46
CA LYS A 507 1.38 -14.15 24.04
C LYS A 507 0.09 -13.65 23.39
N VAL A 508 -0.19 -14.06 22.17
CA VAL A 508 -1.48 -13.80 21.50
C VAL A 508 -2.59 -14.52 22.25
N VAL A 509 -3.69 -13.82 22.51
CA VAL A 509 -4.88 -14.37 23.19
C VAL A 509 -5.37 -15.61 22.44
N ASP A 510 -5.71 -16.66 23.18
CA ASP A 510 -6.16 -17.91 22.59
C ASP A 510 -7.40 -17.69 21.69
N LYS A 511 -7.38 -18.33 20.52
CA LYS A 511 -8.43 -18.22 19.50
C LYS A 511 -8.67 -16.79 18.94
N HIS A 512 -7.76 -15.83 19.20
CA HIS A 512 -7.85 -14.52 18.56
C HIS A 512 -7.80 -14.66 17.03
N PRO A 513 -8.80 -14.14 16.30
CA PRO A 513 -8.84 -14.30 14.84
C PRO A 513 -7.78 -13.42 14.17
N ILE A 514 -7.01 -14.00 13.26
CA ILE A 514 -5.98 -13.32 12.49
C ILE A 514 -6.35 -13.34 11.01
N ALA A 515 -6.54 -12.16 10.45
CA ALA A 515 -6.80 -11.99 9.01
C ALA A 515 -6.28 -10.62 8.55
N PRO A 516 -5.78 -10.50 7.32
CA PRO A 516 -5.44 -9.21 6.76
C PRO A 516 -6.69 -8.38 6.49
N LYS A 517 -6.61 -7.07 6.71
CA LYS A 517 -7.63 -6.09 6.33
C LYS A 517 -7.29 -5.50 4.97
N LEU A 518 -8.28 -5.35 4.10
CA LEU A 518 -8.09 -4.71 2.80
C LEU A 518 -8.04 -3.18 3.00
N ALA A 519 -6.84 -2.62 2.98
CA ALA A 519 -6.55 -1.20 3.07
C ALA A 519 -5.27 -0.88 2.26
N LEU A 520 -4.81 0.37 2.24
CA LEU A 520 -3.55 0.74 1.57
C LEU A 520 -2.33 0.04 2.21
N THR A 521 -2.41 -0.23 3.51
CA THR A 521 -1.46 -1.04 4.27
C THR A 521 -2.15 -2.28 4.84
N MET A 522 -1.39 -3.34 5.10
CA MET A 522 -1.92 -4.64 5.46
C MET A 522 -2.16 -4.78 6.97
N TYR A 523 -3.10 -4.01 7.52
CA TYR A 523 -3.54 -4.15 8.91
C TYR A 523 -4.07 -5.54 9.23
N MET A 524 -4.01 -5.93 10.49
CA MET A 524 -4.80 -7.04 11.01
C MET A 524 -6.24 -6.58 11.24
N LYS A 525 -7.19 -7.30 10.64
CA LYS A 525 -8.62 -6.93 10.63
C LYS A 525 -9.22 -6.80 12.04
N TYR A 526 -8.73 -7.59 12.98
CA TYR A 526 -9.25 -7.66 14.35
C TYR A 526 -8.25 -7.14 15.39
N GLY A 527 -7.20 -6.41 14.95
CA GLY A 527 -6.08 -6.04 15.79
C GLY A 527 -5.21 -7.24 16.17
N LEU A 528 -4.34 -7.08 17.15
CA LEU A 528 -3.51 -8.13 17.74
C LEU A 528 -3.63 -8.12 19.26
N LYS A 529 -4.63 -8.81 19.80
CA LYS A 529 -4.81 -8.91 21.25
C LYS A 529 -3.79 -9.84 21.87
N VAL A 530 -3.02 -9.32 22.82
CA VAL A 530 -1.95 -10.04 23.51
C VAL A 530 -2.09 -9.91 25.02
N THR A 531 -1.57 -10.91 25.74
CA THR A 531 -1.26 -10.86 27.18
C THR A 531 0.24 -10.80 27.36
N LEU A 532 0.68 -10.19 28.45
CA LEU A 532 2.08 -9.95 28.76
C LEU A 532 2.46 -10.62 30.07
N THR A 533 3.59 -11.31 30.11
CA THR A 533 4.21 -11.79 31.33
C THR A 533 5.64 -11.29 31.40
N LYS A 534 6.14 -10.98 32.59
CA LYS A 534 7.51 -10.51 32.77
C LYS A 534 8.48 -11.63 32.36
N ARG A 535 9.56 -11.26 31.69
CA ARG A 535 10.67 -12.16 31.38
C ARG A 535 11.70 -12.09 32.48
N ASP A 536 12.23 -13.23 32.89
CA ASP A 536 13.27 -13.38 33.90
C ASP A 536 14.63 -12.88 33.42
#